data_cecf4e9bc8d2b5f89e1aa2d02321978b
#
_entry.id   cecf4e9bc8d2b5f89e1aa2d02321978b
#
_cell.length_a   1.000
_cell.length_b   1.000
_cell.length_c   1.000
_cell.angle_alpha   90.00
_cell.angle_beta   90.00
_cell.angle_gamma   90.00
#
_symmetry.space_group_name_H-M   'P 1'
#
loop_
_entity.id
_entity.type
_entity.pdbx_description
1 polymer ?
#
loop_
_entity_poly.entity_id
_entity_poly.type
_entity_poly.pdbx_seq_one_letter_code
_entity_poly.pdbx_strand_id
1 'polypeptide(L)'
;KKVDYLTVTLDKSLCYRFSTALIKNVKVGKSLEWLVTRLELVGMRSLNNVVDISNYLMHELGQPVHTFDYDKIIDHKMIVRESRKGEKLITLDNKSHTLPGGDIVIEDGSGKLIDLCGIMGGLNSAVDDQTSNVLLFVQTYEPSHIRKTSMSLSHRTSAAELFEKNLPTENVLPTLESGMKLFDQLTGGHADKTVLDILNISEGPTVLKLSSPLTEFVNKRLGINLSFSEISKILKSLEFLVKSEKIIEIPWVRKIDVTIPEDLVEEVARIYGYHNLPTQLMSGYLPAPTGDKTFYWEAKIKSALSHWGFTETYTYSLVDKDSGLKLKNPLSSEWEYLRTTLTPSHLKTISENLGRVGDLHLFEIANVYLPKKDNL
;
A
#
# COMPACT_ATOMS: atom_id res chain seq x y z
N LYS A 1 -22.21 -4.88 -18.11
CA LYS A 1 -22.73 -3.67 -18.77
C LYS A 1 -22.26 -3.64 -20.21
N LYS A 2 -23.03 -3.05 -21.12
CA LYS A 2 -22.72 -2.97 -22.55
C LYS A 2 -22.94 -1.56 -23.05
N VAL A 3 -21.99 -1.07 -23.84
CA VAL A 3 -22.12 0.12 -24.71
C VAL A 3 -21.79 -0.30 -26.14
N ASP A 4 -21.99 0.57 -27.13
CA ASP A 4 -21.83 0.23 -28.53
C ASP A 4 -20.43 -0.32 -28.90
N TYR A 5 -19.41 0.16 -28.21
CA TYR A 5 -18.02 -0.22 -28.46
C TYR A 5 -17.47 -1.30 -27.51
N LEU A 6 -18.08 -1.57 -26.33
CA LEU A 6 -17.49 -2.49 -25.35
C LEU A 6 -18.54 -3.22 -24.53
N THR A 7 -18.32 -4.52 -24.32
CA THR A 7 -19.08 -5.33 -23.37
C THR A 7 -18.23 -5.67 -22.16
N VAL A 8 -18.68 -5.34 -20.95
CA VAL A 8 -17.94 -5.57 -19.72
C VAL A 8 -18.72 -6.45 -18.76
N THR A 9 -18.07 -7.50 -18.29
CA THR A 9 -18.51 -8.33 -17.15
C THR A 9 -17.44 -8.20 -16.08
N LEU A 10 -17.84 -7.92 -14.83
CA LEU A 10 -16.88 -7.77 -13.74
C LEU A 10 -17.44 -8.31 -12.42
N ASP A 11 -16.55 -8.82 -11.60
CA ASP A 11 -16.81 -9.09 -10.20
C ASP A 11 -16.78 -7.79 -9.41
N LYS A 12 -17.89 -7.50 -8.73
CA LYS A 12 -18.08 -6.25 -7.98
C LYS A 12 -17.16 -6.13 -6.75
N SER A 13 -16.71 -7.25 -6.22
CA SER A 13 -15.80 -7.28 -5.07
C SER A 13 -14.37 -6.93 -5.43
N LEU A 14 -13.97 -7.10 -6.70
CA LEU A 14 -12.61 -6.91 -7.18
C LEU A 14 -12.36 -5.52 -7.76
N CYS A 15 -13.38 -4.92 -8.36
CA CYS A 15 -13.28 -3.62 -9.03
C CYS A 15 -14.38 -2.68 -8.53
N TYR A 16 -13.99 -1.60 -7.87
CA TYR A 16 -14.92 -0.65 -7.27
C TYR A 16 -15.50 0.32 -8.29
N ARG A 17 -14.69 0.78 -9.24
CA ARG A 17 -15.15 1.57 -10.38
C ARG A 17 -14.36 1.19 -11.63
N PHE A 18 -15.06 1.06 -12.75
CA PHE A 18 -14.52 0.69 -14.05
C PHE A 18 -15.07 1.67 -15.10
N SER A 19 -14.20 2.52 -15.64
CA SER A 19 -14.61 3.55 -16.59
C SER A 19 -13.73 3.53 -17.81
N THR A 20 -14.35 3.65 -18.99
CA THR A 20 -13.64 3.66 -20.29
C THR A 20 -14.20 4.69 -21.24
N ALA A 21 -13.32 5.20 -22.11
CA ALA A 21 -13.68 5.98 -23.29
C ALA A 21 -12.91 5.43 -24.49
N LEU A 22 -13.60 5.29 -25.63
CA LEU A 22 -12.96 4.94 -26.90
C LEU A 22 -12.45 6.22 -27.58
N ILE A 23 -11.17 6.27 -27.90
CA ILE A 23 -10.52 7.36 -28.63
C ILE A 23 -10.20 6.84 -30.03
N LYS A 24 -10.79 7.43 -31.05
CA LYS A 24 -10.64 7.03 -32.45
C LYS A 24 -9.64 7.93 -33.18
N ASN A 25 -9.02 7.40 -34.23
CA ASN A 25 -8.09 8.12 -35.13
C ASN A 25 -6.89 8.71 -34.38
N VAL A 26 -6.39 8.01 -33.39
CA VAL A 26 -5.16 8.38 -32.67
C VAL A 26 -3.97 8.23 -33.59
N LYS A 27 -3.06 9.19 -33.55
CA LYS A 27 -1.76 9.12 -34.21
C LYS A 27 -0.70 8.91 -33.13
N VAL A 28 -0.20 7.68 -33.03
CA VAL A 28 0.90 7.37 -32.11
C VAL A 28 2.20 8.00 -32.62
N GLY A 29 2.92 8.65 -31.75
CA GLY A 29 4.15 9.34 -32.11
C GLY A 29 4.89 9.89 -30.87
N LYS A 30 5.90 10.71 -31.14
CA LYS A 30 6.66 11.35 -30.03
C LYS A 30 5.78 12.35 -29.29
N SER A 31 5.95 12.37 -27.97
CA SER A 31 5.32 13.35 -27.10
C SER A 31 5.89 14.75 -27.30
N LEU A 32 5.10 15.77 -26.99
CA LEU A 32 5.55 17.14 -26.95
C LEU A 32 6.58 17.35 -25.83
N GLU A 33 7.53 18.25 -26.05
CA GLU A 33 8.67 18.50 -25.14
C GLU A 33 8.25 18.79 -23.70
N TRP A 34 7.20 19.56 -23.49
CA TRP A 34 6.71 19.87 -22.15
C TRP A 34 6.26 18.63 -21.37
N LEU A 35 5.65 17.64 -22.07
CA LEU A 35 5.16 16.40 -21.47
C LEU A 35 6.37 15.49 -21.14
N VAL A 36 7.30 15.37 -22.07
CA VAL A 36 8.57 14.63 -21.86
C VAL A 36 9.30 15.18 -20.65
N THR A 37 9.53 16.50 -20.61
CA THR A 37 10.25 17.17 -19.51
C THR A 37 9.59 16.90 -18.15
N ARG A 38 8.26 17.01 -18.06
CA ARG A 38 7.55 16.75 -16.81
C ARG A 38 7.66 15.30 -16.32
N LEU A 39 7.59 14.34 -17.25
CA LEU A 39 7.77 12.93 -16.92
C LEU A 39 9.20 12.62 -16.46
N GLU A 40 10.21 13.17 -17.15
CA GLU A 40 11.61 13.00 -16.77
C GLU A 40 11.92 13.59 -15.39
N LEU A 41 11.32 14.73 -15.03
CA LEU A 41 11.47 15.34 -13.70
C LEU A 41 10.94 14.45 -12.56
N VAL A 42 10.00 13.57 -12.82
CA VAL A 42 9.51 12.58 -11.85
C VAL A 42 10.14 11.19 -12.03
N GLY A 43 11.21 11.10 -12.84
CA GLY A 43 11.97 9.86 -13.05
C GLY A 43 11.32 8.88 -14.04
N MET A 44 10.33 9.30 -14.81
CA MET A 44 9.68 8.47 -15.83
C MET A 44 10.29 8.69 -17.21
N ARG A 45 10.56 7.60 -17.92
CA ARG A 45 11.02 7.66 -19.30
C ARG A 45 9.84 7.89 -20.25
N SER A 46 9.94 8.86 -21.14
CA SER A 46 9.00 9.03 -22.25
C SER A 46 9.11 7.88 -23.27
N LEU A 47 7.97 7.40 -23.73
CA LEU A 47 7.85 6.31 -24.72
C LEU A 47 7.18 6.81 -26.02
N ASN A 48 5.89 7.14 -25.93
CA ASN A 48 5.10 7.73 -27.00
C ASN A 48 3.95 8.55 -26.39
N ASN A 49 3.32 9.41 -27.18
CA ASN A 49 2.29 10.34 -26.72
C ASN A 49 1.12 9.65 -26.00
N VAL A 50 0.73 8.43 -26.39
CA VAL A 50 -0.37 7.67 -25.77
C VAL A 50 -0.02 7.20 -24.37
N VAL A 51 1.13 6.53 -24.22
CA VAL A 51 1.60 6.02 -22.93
C VAL A 51 1.99 7.19 -22.01
N ASP A 52 2.59 8.24 -22.56
CA ASP A 52 3.04 9.39 -21.78
C ASP A 52 1.86 10.20 -21.21
N ILE A 53 0.75 10.32 -21.96
CA ILE A 53 -0.50 10.88 -21.41
C ILE A 53 -0.99 10.08 -20.21
N SER A 54 -1.00 8.74 -20.29
CA SER A 54 -1.44 7.89 -19.17
C SER A 54 -0.55 8.04 -17.93
N ASN A 55 0.77 8.08 -18.13
CA ASN A 55 1.74 8.30 -17.06
C ASN A 55 1.63 9.72 -16.47
N TYR A 56 1.43 10.72 -17.32
CA TYR A 56 1.23 12.10 -16.87
C TYR A 56 -0.01 12.24 -15.97
N LEU A 57 -1.14 11.68 -16.38
CA LEU A 57 -2.37 11.68 -15.61
C LEU A 57 -2.19 11.00 -14.25
N MET A 58 -1.46 9.88 -14.21
CA MET A 58 -1.17 9.19 -12.96
C MET A 58 -0.40 10.09 -11.98
N HIS A 59 0.59 10.82 -12.45
CA HIS A 59 1.40 11.72 -11.61
C HIS A 59 0.68 13.03 -11.27
N GLU A 60 -0.10 13.59 -12.19
CA GLU A 60 -0.82 14.85 -11.97
C GLU A 60 -2.02 14.67 -11.04
N LEU A 61 -2.79 13.59 -11.22
CA LEU A 61 -4.07 13.37 -10.54
C LEU A 61 -4.01 12.27 -9.48
N GLY A 62 -2.88 11.57 -9.34
CA GLY A 62 -2.74 10.46 -8.40
C GLY A 62 -3.60 9.24 -8.75
N GLN A 63 -4.10 9.14 -9.99
CA GLN A 63 -4.96 8.07 -10.46
C GLN A 63 -4.28 7.34 -11.62
N PRO A 64 -3.86 6.08 -11.45
CA PRO A 64 -3.29 5.32 -12.56
C PRO A 64 -4.31 5.13 -13.69
N VAL A 65 -3.81 5.28 -14.90
CA VAL A 65 -4.57 5.18 -16.15
C VAL A 65 -3.90 4.14 -17.04
N HIS A 66 -4.68 3.34 -17.73
CA HIS A 66 -4.18 2.40 -18.71
C HIS A 66 -4.78 2.64 -20.10
N THR A 67 -4.03 2.27 -21.13
CA THR A 67 -4.42 2.40 -22.53
C THR A 67 -4.23 1.07 -23.23
N PHE A 68 -5.32 0.57 -23.82
CA PHE A 68 -5.28 -0.62 -24.67
C PHE A 68 -5.35 -0.21 -26.13
N ASP A 69 -4.70 -0.97 -26.99
CA ASP A 69 -5.08 -1.01 -28.40
C ASP A 69 -6.45 -1.66 -28.52
N TYR A 70 -7.45 -0.86 -28.85
CA TYR A 70 -8.85 -1.29 -28.88
C TYR A 70 -9.08 -2.43 -29.90
N ASP A 71 -8.37 -2.38 -31.03
CA ASP A 71 -8.54 -3.35 -32.11
C ASP A 71 -7.92 -4.73 -31.77
N LYS A 72 -7.06 -4.78 -30.74
CA LYS A 72 -6.50 -6.02 -30.20
C LYS A 72 -7.37 -6.69 -29.14
N ILE A 73 -8.43 -6.04 -28.69
CA ILE A 73 -9.38 -6.62 -27.71
C ILE A 73 -10.39 -7.47 -28.49
N ILE A 74 -10.25 -8.79 -28.43
CA ILE A 74 -11.07 -9.72 -29.17
C ILE A 74 -12.54 -9.61 -28.70
N ASP A 75 -13.47 -9.58 -29.68
CA ASP A 75 -14.92 -9.41 -29.50
C ASP A 75 -15.30 -8.12 -28.77
N HIS A 76 -14.36 -7.20 -28.60
CA HIS A 76 -14.53 -5.98 -27.78
C HIS A 76 -15.19 -6.28 -26.44
N LYS A 77 -14.67 -7.31 -25.77
CA LYS A 77 -15.20 -7.84 -24.52
C LYS A 77 -14.11 -7.86 -23.46
N MET A 78 -14.44 -7.40 -22.24
CA MET A 78 -13.58 -7.45 -21.08
C MET A 78 -14.28 -8.17 -19.94
N ILE A 79 -13.60 -9.14 -19.32
CA ILE A 79 -14.07 -9.88 -18.17
C ILE A 79 -13.06 -9.67 -17.03
N VAL A 80 -13.47 -8.90 -16.02
CA VAL A 80 -12.68 -8.71 -14.79
C VAL A 80 -13.02 -9.83 -13.81
N ARG A 81 -12.04 -10.63 -13.45
CA ARG A 81 -12.16 -11.79 -12.57
C ARG A 81 -10.89 -12.07 -11.79
N GLU A 82 -10.95 -12.99 -10.86
CA GLU A 82 -9.75 -13.59 -10.29
C GLU A 82 -9.04 -14.51 -11.30
N SER A 83 -7.70 -14.51 -11.23
CA SER A 83 -6.87 -15.45 -11.98
C SER A 83 -7.02 -16.87 -11.42
N ARG A 84 -6.85 -17.86 -12.28
CA ARG A 84 -6.74 -19.26 -11.90
C ARG A 84 -5.26 -19.60 -11.65
N LYS A 85 -5.00 -20.51 -10.75
CA LYS A 85 -3.63 -20.97 -10.47
C LYS A 85 -2.98 -21.54 -11.75
N GLY A 86 -1.81 -21.01 -12.08
CA GLY A 86 -1.03 -21.46 -13.24
C GLY A 86 -1.36 -20.74 -14.55
N GLU A 87 -2.31 -19.79 -14.58
CA GLU A 87 -2.52 -18.92 -15.74
C GLU A 87 -1.25 -18.10 -16.01
N LYS A 88 -1.01 -17.83 -17.29
CA LYS A 88 0.19 -17.10 -17.72
C LYS A 88 -0.17 -15.82 -18.44
N LEU A 89 0.61 -14.78 -18.17
CA LEU A 89 0.54 -13.50 -18.85
C LEU A 89 1.96 -12.99 -19.10
N ILE A 90 2.19 -12.41 -20.28
CA ILE A 90 3.39 -11.63 -20.57
C ILE A 90 3.01 -10.17 -20.43
N THR A 91 3.70 -9.46 -19.55
CA THR A 91 3.45 -8.04 -19.29
C THR A 91 4.22 -7.12 -20.23
N LEU A 92 3.88 -5.82 -20.26
CA LEU A 92 4.47 -4.80 -21.16
C LEU A 92 6.00 -4.68 -21.06
N ASP A 93 6.59 -5.09 -19.94
CA ASP A 93 8.05 -5.15 -19.73
C ASP A 93 8.67 -6.48 -20.23
N ASN A 94 7.94 -7.27 -21.02
CA ASN A 94 8.34 -8.56 -21.57
C ASN A 94 8.61 -9.66 -20.52
N LYS A 95 8.14 -9.51 -19.29
CA LYS A 95 8.24 -10.56 -18.28
C LYS A 95 7.07 -11.52 -18.37
N SER A 96 7.37 -12.82 -18.31
CA SER A 96 6.35 -13.88 -18.25
C SER A 96 6.04 -14.19 -16.79
N HIS A 97 4.80 -14.01 -16.39
CA HIS A 97 4.31 -14.33 -15.06
C HIS A 97 3.46 -15.59 -15.09
N THR A 98 3.67 -16.48 -14.13
CA THR A 98 2.76 -17.59 -13.80
C THR A 98 2.01 -17.20 -12.54
N LEU A 99 0.70 -16.99 -12.69
CA LEU A 99 -0.13 -16.45 -11.62
C LEU A 99 -0.43 -17.50 -10.55
N PRO A 100 -0.32 -17.13 -9.25
CA PRO A 100 -0.62 -18.04 -8.15
C PRO A 100 -2.09 -18.37 -7.99
N GLY A 101 -2.98 -17.54 -8.58
CA GLY A 101 -4.43 -17.59 -8.42
C GLY A 101 -4.95 -16.57 -7.40
N GLY A 102 -6.11 -16.01 -7.68
CA GLY A 102 -6.70 -14.93 -6.88
C GLY A 102 -6.13 -13.55 -7.18
N ASP A 103 -5.42 -13.37 -8.30
CA ASP A 103 -4.99 -12.07 -8.79
C ASP A 103 -6.10 -11.44 -9.63
N ILE A 104 -6.25 -10.12 -9.60
CA ILE A 104 -7.24 -9.46 -10.47
C ILE A 104 -6.69 -9.37 -11.88
N VAL A 105 -7.43 -9.92 -12.84
CA VAL A 105 -7.05 -9.93 -14.26
C VAL A 105 -8.20 -9.51 -15.14
N ILE A 106 -7.87 -9.04 -16.36
CA ILE A 106 -8.85 -8.85 -17.43
C ILE A 106 -8.60 -9.90 -18.51
N GLU A 107 -9.67 -10.62 -18.86
CA GLU A 107 -9.75 -11.57 -19.97
C GLU A 107 -10.54 -10.95 -21.10
N ASP A 108 -10.11 -11.14 -22.36
CA ASP A 108 -10.83 -10.73 -23.55
C ASP A 108 -11.89 -11.75 -24.00
N GLY A 109 -12.57 -11.51 -25.13
CA GLY A 109 -13.58 -12.41 -25.67
C GLY A 109 -13.03 -13.78 -26.12
N SER A 110 -11.74 -13.92 -26.35
CA SER A 110 -11.10 -15.20 -26.72
C SER A 110 -10.65 -16.03 -25.50
N GLY A 111 -10.78 -15.50 -24.29
CA GLY A 111 -10.31 -16.14 -23.08
C GLY A 111 -8.83 -15.88 -22.76
N LYS A 112 -8.18 -14.94 -23.45
CA LYS A 112 -6.80 -14.55 -23.17
C LYS A 112 -6.73 -13.43 -22.15
N LEU A 113 -5.76 -13.50 -21.25
CA LEU A 113 -5.49 -12.41 -20.32
C LEU A 113 -4.84 -11.25 -21.07
N ILE A 114 -5.39 -10.04 -20.89
CA ILE A 114 -4.92 -8.81 -21.52
C ILE A 114 -4.42 -7.77 -20.49
N ASP A 115 -4.66 -8.00 -19.20
CA ASP A 115 -4.19 -7.10 -18.13
C ASP A 115 -4.00 -7.86 -16.82
N LEU A 116 -2.92 -7.53 -16.11
CA LEU A 116 -2.74 -7.83 -14.69
C LEU A 116 -3.09 -6.57 -13.91
N CYS A 117 -4.34 -6.50 -13.52
CA CYS A 117 -4.99 -5.30 -13.01
C CYS A 117 -4.20 -4.61 -11.90
N GLY A 118 -4.01 -3.31 -12.04
CA GLY A 118 -3.31 -2.49 -11.06
C GLY A 118 -1.81 -2.75 -10.94
N ILE A 119 -1.26 -3.67 -11.70
CA ILE A 119 0.18 -3.99 -11.74
C ILE A 119 0.75 -3.55 -13.10
N MET A 120 0.38 -4.24 -14.17
CA MET A 120 0.88 -3.95 -15.51
C MET A 120 0.04 -4.62 -16.61
N GLY A 121 -0.22 -3.88 -17.69
CA GLY A 121 -0.95 -4.39 -18.86
C GLY A 121 -0.26 -5.56 -19.55
N GLY A 122 -1.04 -6.33 -20.27
CA GLY A 122 -0.56 -7.43 -21.11
C GLY A 122 0.08 -6.92 -22.41
N LEU A 123 1.16 -7.58 -22.84
CA LEU A 123 1.87 -7.22 -24.08
C LEU A 123 0.97 -7.43 -25.32
N ASN A 124 0.05 -8.38 -25.29
CA ASN A 124 -0.85 -8.71 -26.39
C ASN A 124 -1.93 -7.66 -26.68
N SER A 125 -2.14 -6.71 -25.79
CA SER A 125 -3.08 -5.59 -25.95
C SER A 125 -2.37 -4.23 -25.97
N ALA A 126 -1.05 -4.24 -26.07
CA ALA A 126 -0.21 -3.05 -26.04
C ALA A 126 -0.45 -2.12 -27.22
N VAL A 127 -0.41 -0.82 -26.97
CA VAL A 127 -0.37 0.22 -27.99
C VAL A 127 0.98 0.17 -28.72
N ASP A 128 0.95 0.24 -30.04
CA ASP A 128 2.10 0.32 -30.92
C ASP A 128 1.94 1.41 -31.99
N ASP A 129 2.94 1.54 -32.88
CA ASP A 129 2.96 2.57 -33.92
C ASP A 129 1.82 2.44 -34.97
N GLN A 130 1.13 1.30 -35.03
CA GLN A 130 0.00 1.05 -35.94
C GLN A 130 -1.34 1.27 -35.25
N THR A 131 -1.35 1.48 -33.94
CA THR A 131 -2.59 1.68 -33.19
C THR A 131 -3.30 2.96 -33.62
N SER A 132 -4.57 2.81 -34.01
CA SER A 132 -5.42 3.94 -34.43
C SER A 132 -6.60 4.16 -33.47
N ASN A 133 -7.03 3.14 -32.76
CA ASN A 133 -8.11 3.22 -31.79
C ASN A 133 -7.60 2.82 -30.41
N VAL A 134 -7.72 3.72 -29.44
CA VAL A 134 -7.24 3.52 -28.07
C VAL A 134 -8.43 3.44 -27.13
N LEU A 135 -8.50 2.38 -26.34
CA LEU A 135 -9.42 2.31 -25.21
C LEU A 135 -8.72 2.93 -23.99
N LEU A 136 -9.11 4.15 -23.64
CA LEU A 136 -8.67 4.82 -22.41
C LEU A 136 -9.42 4.21 -21.24
N PHE A 137 -8.69 3.74 -20.22
CA PHE A 137 -9.21 2.96 -19.11
C PHE A 137 -8.75 3.55 -17.77
N VAL A 138 -9.71 3.90 -16.93
CA VAL A 138 -9.49 4.45 -15.59
C VAL A 138 -10.35 3.68 -14.60
N GLN A 139 -9.75 3.19 -13.52
CA GLN A 139 -10.40 2.24 -12.62
C GLN A 139 -9.87 2.34 -11.19
N THR A 140 -10.60 1.70 -10.27
CA THR A 140 -10.14 1.43 -8.91
C THR A 140 -10.44 -0.02 -8.53
N TYR A 141 -9.53 -0.64 -7.80
CA TYR A 141 -9.58 -2.04 -7.43
C TYR A 141 -9.61 -2.26 -5.91
N GLU A 142 -9.90 -3.48 -5.51
CA GLU A 142 -9.72 -3.91 -4.13
C GLU A 142 -8.22 -3.94 -3.79
N PRO A 143 -7.76 -3.12 -2.82
CA PRO A 143 -6.32 -2.84 -2.62
C PRO A 143 -5.52 -4.03 -2.10
N SER A 144 -6.13 -4.92 -1.29
CA SER A 144 -5.44 -6.06 -0.71
C SER A 144 -5.02 -7.08 -1.77
N HIS A 145 -5.85 -7.27 -2.83
CA HIS A 145 -5.50 -8.13 -3.97
C HIS A 145 -4.30 -7.57 -4.72
N ILE A 146 -4.30 -6.25 -5.02
CA ILE A 146 -3.18 -5.61 -5.72
C ILE A 146 -1.88 -5.77 -4.92
N ARG A 147 -1.91 -5.49 -3.61
CA ARG A 147 -0.76 -5.66 -2.73
C ARG A 147 -0.26 -7.11 -2.72
N LYS A 148 -1.17 -8.08 -2.55
CA LYS A 148 -0.83 -9.51 -2.53
C LYS A 148 -0.18 -9.96 -3.83
N THR A 149 -0.75 -9.56 -4.98
CA THR A 149 -0.22 -9.88 -6.30
C THR A 149 1.16 -9.26 -6.52
N SER A 150 1.32 -7.95 -6.23
CA SER A 150 2.61 -7.25 -6.35
C SER A 150 3.72 -7.91 -5.54
N MET A 151 3.41 -8.33 -4.30
CA MET A 151 4.37 -9.01 -3.42
C MET A 151 4.67 -10.43 -3.89
N SER A 152 3.66 -11.22 -4.26
CA SER A 152 3.83 -12.63 -4.64
C SER A 152 4.62 -12.79 -5.94
N LEU A 153 4.45 -11.86 -6.88
CA LEU A 153 5.18 -11.84 -8.14
C LEU A 153 6.50 -11.04 -8.07
N SER A 154 6.79 -10.42 -6.92
CA SER A 154 7.91 -9.47 -6.77
C SER A 154 7.93 -8.42 -7.88
N HIS A 155 6.75 -7.95 -8.28
CA HIS A 155 6.55 -6.98 -9.35
C HIS A 155 5.88 -5.72 -8.82
N ARG A 156 6.73 -4.77 -8.42
CA ARG A 156 6.30 -3.50 -7.83
C ARG A 156 6.39 -2.39 -8.87
N THR A 157 5.25 -1.77 -9.19
CA THR A 157 5.13 -0.65 -10.13
C THR A 157 4.57 0.57 -9.41
N SER A 158 4.76 1.78 -9.97
CA SER A 158 4.15 3.01 -9.43
C SER A 158 2.63 2.92 -9.37
N ALA A 159 1.99 2.28 -10.35
CA ALA A 159 0.56 2.04 -10.34
C ALA A 159 0.14 1.14 -9.17
N ALA A 160 0.88 0.03 -8.92
CA ALA A 160 0.60 -0.86 -7.81
C ALA A 160 0.73 -0.16 -6.44
N GLU A 161 1.74 0.71 -6.29
CA GLU A 161 1.93 1.50 -5.07
C GLU A 161 0.77 2.46 -4.78
N LEU A 162 0.11 2.97 -5.81
CA LEU A 162 -1.08 3.81 -5.66
C LEU A 162 -2.33 2.96 -5.38
N PHE A 163 -2.57 1.92 -6.17
CA PHE A 163 -3.76 1.08 -6.01
C PHE A 163 -3.81 0.35 -4.66
N GLU A 164 -2.67 -0.10 -4.12
CA GLU A 164 -2.64 -0.76 -2.81
C GLU A 164 -3.05 0.16 -1.64
N LYS A 165 -3.16 1.49 -1.88
CA LYS A 165 -3.58 2.50 -0.90
C LYS A 165 -5.06 2.83 -0.95
N ASN A 166 -5.88 2.05 -1.66
CA ASN A 166 -7.33 2.24 -1.75
C ASN A 166 -7.76 3.59 -2.37
N LEU A 167 -7.48 3.79 -3.65
CA LEU A 167 -7.80 5.04 -4.36
C LEU A 167 -9.30 5.37 -4.33
N PRO A 168 -9.67 6.67 -4.16
CA PRO A 168 -11.07 7.10 -4.15
C PRO A 168 -11.70 6.95 -5.55
N THR A 169 -12.91 6.40 -5.59
CA THR A 169 -13.64 6.19 -6.85
C THR A 169 -14.06 7.49 -7.52
N GLU A 170 -14.23 8.55 -6.74
CA GLU A 170 -14.62 9.89 -7.21
C GLU A 170 -13.59 10.49 -8.18
N ASN A 171 -12.30 10.11 -8.06
CA ASN A 171 -11.25 10.62 -8.94
C ASN A 171 -11.26 10.00 -10.36
N VAL A 172 -12.00 8.90 -10.57
CA VAL A 172 -11.97 8.15 -11.82
C VAL A 172 -12.53 8.94 -12.99
N LEU A 173 -13.72 9.52 -12.87
CA LEU A 173 -14.32 10.29 -13.98
C LEU A 173 -13.58 11.60 -14.30
N PRO A 174 -13.18 12.43 -13.33
CA PRO A 174 -12.36 13.61 -13.62
C PRO A 174 -11.05 13.25 -14.35
N THR A 175 -10.42 12.14 -13.99
CA THR A 175 -9.21 11.64 -14.67
C THR A 175 -9.52 11.18 -16.09
N LEU A 176 -10.61 10.44 -16.29
CA LEU A 176 -11.03 10.02 -17.62
C LEU A 176 -11.33 11.22 -18.54
N GLU A 177 -12.05 12.24 -18.03
CA GLU A 177 -12.34 13.47 -18.77
C GLU A 177 -11.06 14.25 -19.13
N SER A 178 -10.13 14.36 -18.19
CA SER A 178 -8.82 15.00 -18.43
C SER A 178 -8.03 14.23 -19.48
N GLY A 179 -8.07 12.90 -19.42
CA GLY A 179 -7.46 12.03 -20.42
C GLY A 179 -8.06 12.23 -21.81
N MET A 180 -9.38 12.22 -21.95
CA MET A 180 -10.06 12.47 -23.22
C MET A 180 -9.63 13.80 -23.85
N LYS A 181 -9.53 14.86 -23.06
CA LYS A 181 -9.06 16.19 -23.51
C LYS A 181 -7.60 16.16 -23.98
N LEU A 182 -6.71 15.51 -23.22
CA LEU A 182 -5.31 15.40 -23.60
C LEU A 182 -5.11 14.57 -24.87
N PHE A 183 -5.87 13.50 -25.04
CA PHE A 183 -5.83 12.70 -26.26
C PHE A 183 -6.26 13.51 -27.50
N ASP A 184 -7.36 14.27 -27.40
CA ASP A 184 -7.80 15.16 -28.47
C ASP A 184 -6.72 16.19 -28.84
N GLN A 185 -6.10 16.80 -27.85
CA GLN A 185 -5.08 17.85 -28.04
C GLN A 185 -3.73 17.33 -28.57
N LEU A 186 -3.29 16.15 -28.12
CA LEU A 186 -1.92 15.70 -28.29
C LEU A 186 -1.76 14.56 -29.30
N THR A 187 -2.85 13.88 -29.68
CA THR A 187 -2.78 12.73 -30.57
C THR A 187 -3.57 12.93 -31.87
N GLY A 188 -4.41 13.97 -31.93
CA GLY A 188 -5.36 14.20 -33.00
C GLY A 188 -6.52 13.19 -32.99
N GLY A 189 -6.61 12.34 -32.00
CA GLY A 189 -7.72 11.41 -31.79
C GLY A 189 -8.95 12.09 -31.21
N HIS A 190 -10.11 11.48 -31.38
CA HIS A 190 -11.38 12.01 -30.90
C HIS A 190 -12.08 11.00 -30.02
N ALA A 191 -12.46 11.41 -28.81
CA ALA A 191 -13.21 10.58 -27.89
C ALA A 191 -14.63 10.32 -28.43
N ASP A 192 -15.09 9.07 -28.32
CA ASP A 192 -16.49 8.74 -28.53
C ASP A 192 -17.38 9.50 -27.52
N LYS A 193 -18.59 9.83 -27.94
CA LYS A 193 -19.54 10.53 -27.08
C LYS A 193 -20.02 9.68 -25.90
N THR A 194 -19.91 8.36 -26.02
CA THR A 194 -20.38 7.42 -25.01
C THR A 194 -19.21 7.02 -24.10
N VAL A 195 -19.37 7.28 -22.82
CA VAL A 195 -18.48 6.77 -21.76
C VAL A 195 -19.14 5.57 -21.09
N LEU A 196 -18.41 4.47 -20.95
CA LEU A 196 -18.86 3.38 -20.10
C LEU A 196 -18.33 3.65 -18.68
N ASP A 197 -19.26 3.73 -17.74
CA ASP A 197 -18.94 3.87 -16.30
C ASP A 197 -19.74 2.86 -15.47
N ILE A 198 -19.06 2.08 -14.66
CA ILE A 198 -19.64 1.08 -13.77
C ILE A 198 -19.11 1.36 -12.36
N LEU A 199 -19.99 1.81 -11.48
CA LEU A 199 -19.71 2.01 -10.08
C LEU A 199 -20.33 0.88 -9.26
N ASN A 200 -19.55 0.19 -8.44
CA ASN A 200 -19.96 -0.98 -7.67
C ASN A 200 -20.04 -0.74 -6.16
N ILE A 201 -19.52 0.37 -5.69
CA ILE A 201 -19.63 0.78 -4.28
C ILE A 201 -20.55 1.98 -4.15
N SER A 202 -21.08 2.19 -2.95
CA SER A 202 -21.87 3.39 -2.67
C SER A 202 -20.95 4.59 -2.56
N GLU A 203 -21.16 5.59 -3.40
CA GLU A 203 -20.59 6.92 -3.23
C GLU A 203 -21.52 7.77 -2.36
N GLY A 204 -20.95 8.55 -1.46
CA GLY A 204 -21.69 9.46 -0.61
C GLY A 204 -20.79 10.18 0.37
N PRO A 205 -21.30 11.22 1.03
CA PRO A 205 -20.51 11.97 1.99
C PRO A 205 -20.12 11.06 3.17
N THR A 206 -18.85 10.98 3.44
CA THR A 206 -18.34 10.35 4.67
C THR A 206 -18.53 11.33 5.81
N VAL A 207 -19.25 10.91 6.85
CA VAL A 207 -19.58 11.75 7.99
C VAL A 207 -19.06 11.13 9.27
N LEU A 208 -18.20 11.85 9.98
CA LEU A 208 -17.80 11.49 11.32
C LEU A 208 -18.78 12.11 12.35
N LYS A 209 -19.26 11.25 13.24
CA LYS A 209 -20.10 11.62 14.38
C LYS A 209 -19.30 11.46 15.66
N LEU A 210 -19.08 12.56 16.39
CA LEU A 210 -18.31 12.56 17.62
C LEU A 210 -19.23 12.31 18.84
N SER A 211 -18.71 11.59 19.80
CA SER A 211 -19.36 11.34 21.09
C SER A 211 -19.39 12.59 21.99
N SER A 212 -18.34 13.42 21.96
CA SER A 212 -18.22 14.69 22.66
C SER A 212 -18.07 15.86 21.67
N PRO A 213 -18.26 17.12 22.10
CA PRO A 213 -18.01 18.26 21.25
C PRO A 213 -16.59 18.27 20.69
N LEU A 214 -16.44 18.67 19.43
CA LEU A 214 -15.16 18.72 18.71
C LEU A 214 -14.13 19.57 19.47
N THR A 215 -14.55 20.71 19.99
CA THR A 215 -13.69 21.62 20.76
C THR A 215 -13.12 20.95 22.00
N GLU A 216 -13.97 20.27 22.79
CA GLU A 216 -13.56 19.53 23.97
C GLU A 216 -12.61 18.39 23.60
N PHE A 217 -12.97 17.64 22.55
CA PHE A 217 -12.23 16.46 22.10
C PHE A 217 -10.81 16.84 21.64
N VAL A 218 -10.68 17.88 20.82
CA VAL A 218 -9.37 18.35 20.31
C VAL A 218 -8.53 18.93 21.45
N ASN A 219 -9.09 19.86 22.26
CA ASN A 219 -8.33 20.51 23.30
C ASN A 219 -7.82 19.53 24.37
N LYS A 220 -8.64 18.55 24.76
CA LYS A 220 -8.26 17.51 25.70
C LYS A 220 -7.12 16.63 25.19
N ARG A 221 -7.13 16.29 23.89
CA ARG A 221 -6.09 15.43 23.27
C ARG A 221 -4.76 16.17 23.07
N LEU A 222 -4.82 17.45 22.72
CA LEU A 222 -3.62 18.25 22.41
C LEU A 222 -3.09 19.05 23.61
N GLY A 223 -3.85 19.15 24.69
CA GLY A 223 -3.45 19.95 25.87
C GLY A 223 -3.45 21.46 25.61
N ILE A 224 -4.30 21.93 24.69
CA ILE A 224 -4.41 23.34 24.27
C ILE A 224 -5.81 23.88 24.56
N ASN A 225 -6.06 25.14 24.20
CA ASN A 225 -7.34 25.80 24.43
C ASN A 225 -7.75 26.63 23.19
N LEU A 226 -8.09 25.96 22.12
CA LEU A 226 -8.65 26.57 20.91
C LEU A 226 -10.17 26.72 21.02
N SER A 227 -10.71 27.80 20.47
CA SER A 227 -12.15 27.97 20.31
C SER A 227 -12.69 27.11 19.15
N PHE A 228 -14.00 26.86 19.16
CA PHE A 228 -14.68 26.20 18.03
C PHE A 228 -14.45 26.93 16.70
N SER A 229 -14.41 28.26 16.72
CA SER A 229 -14.17 29.05 15.52
C SER A 229 -12.79 28.80 14.91
N GLU A 230 -11.75 28.72 15.75
CA GLU A 230 -10.37 28.44 15.32
C GLU A 230 -10.23 27.03 14.76
N ILE A 231 -10.74 26.02 15.47
CA ILE A 231 -10.74 24.64 14.99
C ILE A 231 -11.51 24.50 13.68
N SER A 232 -12.71 25.11 13.60
CA SER A 232 -13.51 25.09 12.37
C SER A 232 -12.81 25.78 11.21
N LYS A 233 -12.07 26.86 11.46
CA LYS A 233 -11.30 27.56 10.42
C LYS A 233 -10.19 26.67 9.88
N ILE A 234 -9.48 25.97 10.75
CA ILE A 234 -8.45 25.00 10.35
C ILE A 234 -9.06 23.89 9.48
N LEU A 235 -10.09 23.22 9.97
CA LEU A 235 -10.72 22.13 9.24
C LEU A 235 -11.31 22.58 7.89
N LYS A 236 -11.95 23.76 7.85
CA LYS A 236 -12.48 24.33 6.60
C LYS A 236 -11.38 24.66 5.59
N SER A 237 -10.19 25.07 6.04
CA SER A 237 -9.05 25.29 5.12
C SER A 237 -8.53 24.02 4.48
N LEU A 238 -8.89 22.86 5.04
CA LEU A 238 -8.62 21.52 4.53
C LEU A 238 -9.83 20.87 3.85
N GLU A 239 -10.84 21.71 3.51
CA GLU A 239 -12.06 21.31 2.81
C GLU A 239 -13.04 20.44 3.63
N PHE A 240 -12.83 20.27 4.95
CA PHE A 240 -13.82 19.62 5.80
C PHE A 240 -15.06 20.50 5.98
N LEU A 241 -16.24 19.89 5.87
CA LEU A 241 -17.50 20.61 6.14
C LEU A 241 -17.93 20.40 7.59
N VAL A 242 -17.63 21.37 8.44
CA VAL A 242 -18.02 21.36 9.86
C VAL A 242 -19.48 21.77 9.97
N LYS A 243 -20.40 20.80 10.10
CA LYS A 243 -21.85 21.03 10.21
C LYS A 243 -22.25 21.42 11.63
N SER A 244 -21.59 20.87 12.63
CA SER A 244 -21.78 21.18 14.05
C SER A 244 -20.58 20.72 14.88
N GLU A 245 -20.58 20.97 16.20
CA GLU A 245 -19.61 20.45 17.18
C GLU A 245 -19.49 18.91 17.19
N LYS A 246 -20.43 18.19 16.60
CA LYS A 246 -20.44 16.73 16.63
C LYS A 246 -20.54 16.07 15.26
N ILE A 247 -20.68 16.87 14.20
CA ILE A 247 -20.92 16.33 12.85
C ILE A 247 -19.98 17.02 11.87
N ILE A 248 -19.01 16.26 11.38
CA ILE A 248 -18.04 16.71 10.40
C ILE A 248 -18.15 15.83 9.16
N GLU A 249 -18.34 16.44 8.01
CA GLU A 249 -18.29 15.76 6.72
C GLU A 249 -16.87 15.84 6.16
N ILE A 250 -16.37 14.67 5.76
CA ILE A 250 -15.01 14.47 5.29
C ILE A 250 -15.00 14.69 3.78
N PRO A 251 -14.09 15.49 3.22
CA PRO A 251 -13.94 15.62 1.78
C PRO A 251 -13.56 14.27 1.14
N TRP A 252 -14.07 14.00 -0.05
CA TRP A 252 -13.90 12.70 -0.71
C TRP A 252 -12.41 12.30 -0.87
N VAL A 253 -11.53 13.25 -1.07
CA VAL A 253 -10.08 13.04 -1.18
C VAL A 253 -9.43 12.53 0.11
N ARG A 254 -10.11 12.70 1.25
CA ARG A 254 -9.63 12.33 2.59
C ARG A 254 -10.42 11.19 3.24
N LYS A 255 -11.41 10.60 2.52
CA LYS A 255 -12.28 9.57 3.09
C LYS A 255 -11.57 8.26 3.43
N ILE A 256 -10.35 8.06 2.91
CA ILE A 256 -9.57 6.84 3.09
C ILE A 256 -8.67 6.92 4.31
N ASP A 257 -8.22 8.10 4.65
CA ASP A 257 -7.25 8.35 5.73
C ASP A 257 -7.87 9.03 6.96
N VAL A 258 -9.00 9.74 6.80
CA VAL A 258 -9.73 10.34 7.93
C VAL A 258 -10.99 9.52 8.21
N THR A 259 -10.86 8.56 9.11
CA THR A 259 -11.89 7.54 9.38
C THR A 259 -12.39 7.53 10.82
N ILE A 260 -11.62 8.05 11.76
CA ILE A 260 -11.92 8.12 13.19
C ILE A 260 -11.80 9.57 13.72
N PRO A 261 -12.40 9.89 14.87
CA PRO A 261 -12.31 11.23 15.45
C PRO A 261 -10.88 11.71 15.74
N GLU A 262 -9.97 10.81 16.06
CA GLU A 262 -8.57 11.09 16.30
C GLU A 262 -7.85 11.66 15.07
N ASP A 263 -8.25 11.26 13.87
CA ASP A 263 -7.69 11.81 12.62
C ASP A 263 -8.00 13.30 12.48
N LEU A 264 -9.18 13.76 12.97
CA LEU A 264 -9.50 15.19 13.01
C LEU A 264 -8.59 15.96 13.99
N VAL A 265 -8.18 15.33 15.09
CA VAL A 265 -7.22 15.92 16.04
C VAL A 265 -5.87 16.09 15.35
N GLU A 266 -5.43 15.10 14.59
CA GLU A 266 -4.19 15.16 13.80
C GLU A 266 -4.24 16.32 12.78
N GLU A 267 -5.34 16.45 12.04
CA GLU A 267 -5.52 17.54 11.07
C GLU A 267 -5.42 18.92 11.73
N VAL A 268 -6.02 19.08 12.89
CA VAL A 268 -5.91 20.33 13.65
C VAL A 268 -4.48 20.53 14.15
N ALA A 269 -3.85 19.50 14.72
CA ALA A 269 -2.51 19.59 15.29
C ALA A 269 -1.44 19.93 14.24
N ARG A 270 -1.50 19.32 13.05
CA ARG A 270 -0.51 19.57 12.00
C ARG A 270 -0.57 21.00 11.45
N ILE A 271 -1.79 21.57 11.34
CA ILE A 271 -1.96 22.97 10.87
C ILE A 271 -1.65 23.96 11.99
N TYR A 272 -2.06 23.66 13.23
CA TYR A 272 -1.69 24.47 14.42
C TYR A 272 -0.17 24.50 14.61
N GLY A 273 0.51 23.41 14.29
CA GLY A 273 1.94 23.19 14.41
C GLY A 273 2.30 22.41 15.66
N TYR A 274 2.88 21.24 15.50
CA TYR A 274 3.30 20.37 16.60
C TYR A 274 4.28 21.07 17.58
N HIS A 275 5.10 21.99 17.05
CA HIS A 275 6.05 22.78 17.86
C HIS A 275 5.37 23.79 18.79
N ASN A 276 4.09 24.11 18.58
CA ASN A 276 3.30 24.98 19.44
C ASN A 276 2.58 24.20 20.56
N LEU A 277 2.62 22.87 20.53
CA LEU A 277 1.99 22.05 21.55
C LEU A 277 2.77 22.13 22.87
N PRO A 278 2.09 22.25 24.04
CA PRO A 278 2.76 22.32 25.32
C PRO A 278 3.44 21.00 25.68
N THR A 279 4.70 21.06 26.07
CA THR A 279 5.39 19.91 26.64
C THR A 279 4.97 19.75 28.10
N GLN A 280 4.31 18.65 28.42
CA GLN A 280 3.89 18.33 29.78
C GLN A 280 4.49 16.98 30.19
N LEU A 281 5.13 16.97 31.37
CA LEU A 281 5.53 15.73 32.02
C LEU A 281 4.28 15.05 32.58
N MET A 282 4.29 13.72 32.55
CA MET A 282 3.24 12.94 33.20
C MET A 282 3.24 13.29 34.68
N SER A 283 2.09 13.68 35.23
CA SER A 283 1.89 13.95 36.64
C SER A 283 1.14 12.77 37.26
N GLY A 284 1.63 12.31 38.41
CA GLY A 284 1.02 11.22 39.16
C GLY A 284 1.97 10.65 40.18
N TYR A 285 1.45 9.86 41.08
CA TYR A 285 2.28 9.11 42.01
C TYR A 285 2.97 7.98 41.26
N LEU A 286 4.29 7.92 41.34
CA LEU A 286 5.02 6.75 40.88
C LEU A 286 4.60 5.55 41.73
N PRO A 287 4.22 4.41 41.14
CA PRO A 287 3.97 3.21 41.91
C PRO A 287 5.25 2.85 42.69
N ALA A 288 5.07 2.38 43.93
CA ALA A 288 6.20 1.86 44.67
C ALA A 288 6.92 0.79 43.88
N PRO A 289 8.24 0.82 43.73
CA PRO A 289 8.98 -0.17 42.98
C PRO A 289 8.76 -1.55 43.63
N THR A 290 8.00 -2.40 42.94
CA THR A 290 7.93 -3.82 43.28
C THR A 290 9.18 -4.45 42.69
N GLY A 291 10.24 -4.54 43.49
CA GLY A 291 11.49 -5.15 43.07
C GLY A 291 11.25 -6.60 42.65
N ASP A 292 11.42 -6.89 41.37
CA ASP A 292 11.42 -8.27 40.90
C ASP A 292 12.70 -8.95 41.45
N LYS A 293 12.49 -9.96 42.26
CA LYS A 293 13.59 -10.73 42.83
C LYS A 293 14.45 -11.42 41.77
N THR A 294 13.88 -11.70 40.64
CA THR A 294 14.58 -12.30 39.47
C THR A 294 15.71 -11.40 39.01
N PHE A 295 15.42 -10.12 38.72
CA PHE A 295 16.46 -9.14 38.30
C PHE A 295 17.53 -8.91 39.38
N TYR A 296 17.12 -8.93 40.64
CA TYR A 296 18.09 -8.82 41.77
C TYR A 296 19.08 -10.00 41.75
N TRP A 297 18.57 -11.23 41.62
CA TRP A 297 19.41 -12.42 41.59
C TRP A 297 20.24 -12.53 40.30
N GLU A 298 19.68 -12.20 39.17
CA GLU A 298 20.45 -12.12 37.90
C GLU A 298 21.65 -11.16 38.05
N ALA A 299 21.43 -9.95 38.55
CA ALA A 299 22.50 -8.98 38.77
C ALA A 299 23.59 -9.52 39.71
N LYS A 300 23.17 -10.20 40.78
CA LYS A 300 24.11 -10.81 41.75
C LYS A 300 24.95 -11.94 41.11
N ILE A 301 24.31 -12.82 40.37
CA ILE A 301 24.98 -13.95 39.70
C ILE A 301 25.92 -13.44 38.62
N LYS A 302 25.48 -12.49 37.79
CA LYS A 302 26.34 -11.86 36.76
C LYS A 302 27.55 -11.20 37.36
N SER A 303 27.38 -10.43 38.44
CA SER A 303 28.48 -9.80 39.15
C SER A 303 29.45 -10.82 39.69
N ALA A 304 28.98 -11.90 40.33
CA ALA A 304 29.85 -12.96 40.89
C ALA A 304 30.66 -13.67 39.80
N LEU A 305 30.00 -14.07 38.69
CA LEU A 305 30.68 -14.75 37.60
C LEU A 305 31.72 -13.85 36.92
N SER A 306 31.43 -12.56 36.72
CA SER A 306 32.41 -11.60 36.20
C SER A 306 33.64 -11.44 37.13
N HIS A 307 33.45 -11.41 38.45
CA HIS A 307 34.55 -11.36 39.40
C HIS A 307 35.39 -12.67 39.39
N TRP A 308 34.82 -13.79 39.02
CA TRP A 308 35.52 -15.06 38.87
C TRP A 308 36.23 -15.24 37.53
N GLY A 309 36.21 -14.20 36.68
CA GLY A 309 36.92 -14.20 35.40
C GLY A 309 36.09 -14.79 34.23
N PHE A 310 34.78 -14.95 34.41
CA PHE A 310 33.92 -15.35 33.32
C PHE A 310 33.50 -14.15 32.45
N THR A 311 33.39 -14.37 31.16
CA THR A 311 32.89 -13.39 30.19
C THR A 311 31.41 -13.65 29.87
N GLU A 312 30.56 -12.65 30.08
CA GLU A 312 29.15 -12.73 29.71
C GLU A 312 28.99 -12.75 28.19
N THR A 313 28.23 -13.71 27.68
CA THR A 313 27.79 -13.77 26.29
C THR A 313 26.33 -13.40 26.18
N TYR A 314 25.94 -12.92 25.00
CA TYR A 314 24.56 -12.55 24.69
C TYR A 314 24.21 -13.14 23.33
N THR A 315 23.54 -14.30 23.34
CA THR A 315 23.17 -15.02 22.13
C THR A 315 21.68 -14.87 21.81
N TYR A 316 21.32 -15.03 20.54
CA TYR A 316 19.93 -14.87 20.10
C TYR A 316 19.03 -16.01 20.59
N SER A 317 17.80 -15.66 20.95
CA SER A 317 16.75 -16.65 21.31
C SER A 317 16.23 -17.43 20.09
N LEU A 318 16.40 -16.90 18.89
CA LEU A 318 16.07 -17.56 17.64
C LEU A 318 17.28 -18.23 17.05
N VAL A 319 17.11 -19.45 16.56
CA VAL A 319 18.16 -20.31 15.99
C VAL A 319 17.65 -20.98 14.71
N ASP A 320 18.59 -21.48 13.90
CA ASP A 320 18.29 -22.16 12.62
C ASP A 320 17.64 -23.53 12.82
N LYS A 321 18.04 -24.25 13.87
CA LYS A 321 17.57 -25.60 14.19
C LYS A 321 17.39 -25.77 15.70
N ASP A 322 16.25 -26.29 16.10
CA ASP A 322 15.96 -26.72 17.46
C ASP A 322 14.77 -27.70 17.44
N SER A 323 14.53 -28.40 18.53
CA SER A 323 13.33 -29.20 18.79
C SER A 323 12.19 -28.37 19.38
N GLY A 324 12.41 -27.08 19.57
CA GLY A 324 11.47 -26.14 20.17
C GLY A 324 10.42 -25.62 19.20
N LEU A 325 9.79 -24.52 19.59
CA LEU A 325 8.71 -23.90 18.82
C LEU A 325 9.25 -23.25 17.55
N LYS A 326 8.72 -23.65 16.39
CA LYS A 326 8.99 -23.04 15.10
C LYS A 326 8.11 -21.83 14.88
N LEU A 327 8.70 -20.69 14.44
CA LEU A 327 7.93 -19.52 14.04
C LEU A 327 7.13 -19.79 12.77
N LYS A 328 5.90 -19.32 12.72
CA LYS A 328 5.03 -19.45 11.54
C LYS A 328 5.56 -18.67 10.33
N ASN A 329 6.09 -17.48 10.57
CA ASN A 329 6.60 -16.56 9.55
C ASN A 329 7.98 -16.03 9.97
N PRO A 330 9.06 -16.84 9.89
CA PRO A 330 10.39 -16.40 10.24
C PRO A 330 10.92 -15.37 9.23
N LEU A 331 11.77 -14.46 9.68
CA LEU A 331 12.41 -13.46 8.82
C LEU A 331 13.44 -14.09 7.86
N SER A 332 14.08 -15.17 8.28
CA SER A 332 15.01 -15.95 7.47
C SER A 332 15.10 -17.38 8.00
N SER A 333 15.70 -18.28 7.22
CA SER A 333 15.96 -19.68 7.64
C SER A 333 16.94 -19.81 8.81
N GLU A 334 17.71 -18.76 9.10
CA GLU A 334 18.65 -18.74 10.24
C GLU A 334 17.94 -18.48 11.58
N TRP A 335 16.67 -18.03 11.56
CA TRP A 335 15.92 -17.56 12.74
C TRP A 335 14.54 -18.19 12.82
N GLU A 336 14.45 -19.50 12.58
CA GLU A 336 13.17 -20.21 12.50
C GLU A 336 12.64 -20.74 13.83
N TYR A 337 13.51 -21.07 14.78
CA TYR A 337 13.14 -21.78 16.01
C TYR A 337 13.50 -20.99 17.25
N LEU A 338 12.64 -21.07 18.28
CA LEU A 338 13.00 -20.61 19.63
C LEU A 338 13.86 -21.70 20.30
N ARG A 339 15.01 -21.31 20.86
CA ARG A 339 15.96 -22.21 21.52
C ARG A 339 15.37 -22.90 22.74
N THR A 340 15.60 -24.19 22.91
CA THR A 340 15.23 -24.95 24.12
C THR A 340 16.39 -25.03 25.12
N THR A 341 17.60 -24.69 24.73
CA THR A 341 18.80 -24.69 25.56
C THR A 341 19.80 -23.66 25.04
N LEU A 342 20.71 -23.18 25.89
CA LEU A 342 21.78 -22.26 25.54
C LEU A 342 23.01 -22.98 24.92
N THR A 343 23.13 -24.27 25.14
CA THR A 343 24.34 -25.04 24.81
C THR A 343 24.77 -24.91 23.34
N PRO A 344 23.91 -25.09 22.32
CA PRO A 344 24.32 -24.97 20.92
C PRO A 344 24.87 -23.58 20.57
N SER A 345 24.23 -22.51 21.08
CA SER A 345 24.69 -21.14 20.86
C SER A 345 26.05 -20.89 21.49
N HIS A 346 26.29 -21.39 22.69
CA HIS A 346 27.59 -21.29 23.36
C HIS A 346 28.68 -22.09 22.63
N LEU A 347 28.39 -23.30 22.15
CA LEU A 347 29.33 -24.08 21.36
C LEU A 347 29.71 -23.39 20.05
N LYS A 348 28.75 -22.73 19.42
CA LYS A 348 29.02 -21.91 18.23
C LYS A 348 29.94 -20.73 18.61
N THR A 349 29.63 -19.99 19.66
CA THR A 349 30.45 -18.87 20.15
C THR A 349 31.88 -19.33 20.45
N ILE A 350 32.03 -20.47 21.12
CA ILE A 350 33.37 -21.08 21.40
C ILE A 350 34.09 -21.38 20.10
N SER A 351 33.42 -22.05 19.16
CA SER A 351 34.00 -22.42 17.85
C SER A 351 34.51 -21.21 17.07
N GLU A 352 33.78 -20.11 17.10
CA GLU A 352 34.12 -18.88 16.39
C GLU A 352 35.28 -18.11 17.04
N ASN A 353 35.59 -18.39 18.32
CA ASN A 353 36.65 -17.74 19.08
C ASN A 353 37.86 -18.62 19.37
N LEU A 354 37.82 -19.89 18.99
CA LEU A 354 38.99 -20.80 19.11
C LEU A 354 40.19 -20.24 18.35
N GLY A 355 41.34 -20.19 19.04
CA GLY A 355 42.58 -19.65 18.48
C GLY A 355 42.71 -18.14 18.44
N ARG A 356 41.66 -17.42 18.81
CA ARG A 356 41.70 -15.94 18.94
C ARG A 356 41.98 -15.51 20.38
N VAL A 357 41.48 -16.24 21.33
CA VAL A 357 41.60 -15.99 22.77
C VAL A 357 42.07 -17.30 23.41
N GLY A 358 42.83 -17.21 24.51
CA GLY A 358 43.28 -18.36 25.25
C GLY A 358 42.15 -19.16 25.90
N ASP A 359 42.11 -19.22 27.22
CA ASP A 359 41.04 -19.91 27.93
C ASP A 359 39.72 -19.16 27.84
N LEU A 360 38.64 -19.82 27.42
CA LEU A 360 37.31 -19.28 27.30
C LEU A 360 36.43 -19.69 28.50
N HIS A 361 36.16 -18.76 29.37
CA HIS A 361 35.21 -18.92 30.49
C HIS A 361 33.99 -18.11 30.19
N LEU A 362 32.93 -18.72 29.60
CA LEU A 362 31.75 -18.03 29.15
C LEU A 362 30.55 -18.32 30.04
N PHE A 363 29.66 -17.36 30.18
CA PHE A 363 28.35 -17.56 30.79
C PHE A 363 27.27 -16.73 30.08
N GLU A 364 26.04 -17.16 30.19
CA GLU A 364 24.84 -16.44 29.76
C GLU A 364 23.69 -16.75 30.71
N ILE A 365 22.94 -15.72 31.10
CA ILE A 365 21.68 -15.87 31.81
C ILE A 365 20.57 -15.36 30.88
N ALA A 366 19.79 -16.27 30.34
CA ALA A 366 18.76 -15.94 29.37
C ALA A 366 17.64 -17.00 29.34
N ASN A 367 16.52 -16.62 28.74
CA ASN A 367 15.37 -17.51 28.60
C ASN A 367 15.60 -18.63 27.60
N VAL A 368 15.06 -19.80 27.90
CA VAL A 368 14.87 -20.93 27.01
C VAL A 368 13.37 -21.23 26.92
N TYR A 369 12.92 -21.80 25.80
CA TYR A 369 11.50 -21.93 25.47
C TYR A 369 11.16 -23.42 25.33
N LEU A 370 10.67 -24.01 26.39
CA LEU A 370 10.32 -25.44 26.39
C LEU A 370 8.88 -25.64 25.91
N PRO A 371 8.63 -26.50 24.92
CA PRO A 371 7.26 -26.83 24.52
C PRO A 371 6.51 -27.48 25.71
N LYS A 372 5.34 -26.97 26.04
CA LYS A 372 4.45 -27.64 26.99
C LYS A 372 3.88 -28.90 26.35
N LYS A 373 3.86 -30.01 27.09
CA LYS A 373 3.34 -31.28 26.58
C LYS A 373 1.84 -31.27 26.32
N ASP A 374 1.10 -30.31 26.89
CA ASP A 374 -0.37 -30.20 26.74
C ASP A 374 -0.72 -28.73 26.55
N ASN A 375 -1.09 -28.37 25.35
CA ASN A 375 -1.63 -27.11 24.81
C ASN A 375 -0.66 -26.36 23.85
N LEU A 376 -0.89 -26.69 22.62
CA LEU A 376 -0.88 -25.70 21.54
C LEU A 376 -2.31 -25.24 21.31
#